data_4f4dd51a3e987e4f43721ae463d48f6c
#
_entry.id   4f4dd51a3e987e4f43721ae463d48f6c
#
_cell.length_a   1.000
_cell.length_b   1.000
_cell.length_c   1.000
_cell.angle_alpha   90.00
_cell.angle_beta   90.00
_cell.angle_gamma   90.00
#
_symmetry.space_group_name_H-M   'P 1'
#
loop_
_entity.id
_entity.type
_entity.pdbx_description
1 polymer ?
#
loop_
_entity_poly.entity_id
_entity_poly.type
_entity_poly.pdbx_seq_one_letter_code
_entity_poly.pdbx_strand_id
1 'polypeptide(L)'
;VTFWIIMFSLFFGPKVIYSILVFILIEVSIYGVNVWVIMYLYIWPTLALLVLLFKKKDSMPVFAILSGFYGLLFGAYCSLPYIVIGTVGGGIKSGLIMAFNWWVAGIPYDILHGISNFFVMLVLYHPVHKVMQKIKVSMI
;
A
#
# COMPACT_ATOMS: atom_id res chain seq x y z
N VAL A 1 -5.94 -2.32 4.46
CA VAL A 1 -5.59 -0.99 3.92
C VAL A 1 -5.52 -1.03 2.40
N THR A 2 -4.69 -1.90 1.78
CA THR A 2 -4.46 -2.02 0.33
C THR A 2 -5.77 -2.01 -0.49
N PHE A 3 -6.73 -2.85 -0.12
CA PHE A 3 -8.04 -2.94 -0.78
C PHE A 3 -8.76 -1.57 -0.82
N TRP A 4 -8.84 -0.87 0.32
CA TRP A 4 -9.53 0.41 0.40
C TRP A 4 -8.85 1.51 -0.39
N ILE A 5 -7.52 1.55 -0.40
CA ILE A 5 -6.77 2.52 -1.22
C ILE A 5 -7.06 2.28 -2.70
N ILE A 6 -7.10 1.02 -3.16
CA ILE A 6 -7.45 0.69 -4.54
C ILE A 6 -8.88 1.17 -4.86
N MET A 7 -9.86 0.80 -4.03
CA MET A 7 -11.25 1.20 -4.25
C MET A 7 -11.43 2.72 -4.24
N PHE A 8 -10.85 3.43 -3.28
CA PHE A 8 -10.94 4.89 -3.22
C PHE A 8 -10.23 5.57 -4.39
N SER A 9 -9.11 5.02 -4.86
CA SER A 9 -8.42 5.52 -6.06
C SER A 9 -9.28 5.38 -7.31
N LEU A 10 -10.00 4.28 -7.46
CA LEU A 10 -10.91 4.03 -8.58
C LEU A 10 -12.07 5.03 -8.60
N PHE A 11 -12.69 5.28 -7.46
CA PHE A 11 -13.90 6.09 -7.37
C PHE A 11 -13.62 7.59 -7.20
N PHE A 12 -12.66 7.96 -6.37
CA PHE A 12 -12.37 9.35 -6.03
C PHE A 12 -11.12 9.90 -6.74
N GLY A 13 -10.40 9.04 -7.47
CA GLY A 13 -9.20 9.47 -8.19
C GLY A 13 -8.12 10.02 -7.26
N PRO A 14 -7.43 11.12 -7.64
CA PRO A 14 -6.35 11.70 -6.85
C PRO A 14 -6.77 12.15 -5.44
N LYS A 15 -8.07 12.34 -5.19
CA LYS A 15 -8.57 12.71 -3.86
C LYS A 15 -8.37 11.62 -2.80
N VAL A 16 -8.01 10.39 -3.20
CA VAL A 16 -7.62 9.32 -2.28
C VAL A 16 -6.47 9.73 -1.34
N ILE A 17 -5.67 10.72 -1.74
CA ILE A 17 -4.58 11.22 -0.89
C ILE A 17 -5.08 11.72 0.48
N TYR A 18 -6.25 12.32 0.54
CA TYR A 18 -6.84 12.75 1.81
C TYR A 18 -7.15 11.56 2.74
N SER A 19 -7.67 10.45 2.17
CA SER A 19 -7.92 9.23 2.95
C SER A 19 -6.63 8.60 3.45
N ILE A 20 -5.57 8.64 2.64
CA ILE A 20 -4.23 8.14 3.04
C ILE A 20 -3.67 8.98 4.18
N LEU A 21 -3.75 10.31 4.10
CA LEU A 21 -3.25 11.21 5.15
C LEU A 21 -4.03 11.03 6.46
N VAL A 22 -5.36 10.92 6.39
CA VAL A 22 -6.20 10.65 7.59
C VAL A 22 -5.82 9.31 8.21
N PHE A 23 -5.62 8.25 7.40
CA PHE A 23 -5.17 6.96 7.88
C PHE A 23 -3.82 7.07 8.62
N ILE A 24 -2.83 7.75 8.03
CA ILE A 24 -1.52 7.95 8.66
C ILE A 24 -1.64 8.74 9.97
N LEU A 25 -2.49 9.78 10.01
CA LEU A 25 -2.72 10.56 11.22
C LEU A 25 -3.34 9.72 12.35
N ILE A 26 -4.29 8.85 12.02
CA ILE A 26 -4.88 7.91 13.00
C ILE A 26 -3.81 6.97 13.53
N GLU A 27 -3.01 6.37 12.66
CA GLU A 27 -1.92 5.47 13.05
C GLU A 27 -0.91 6.17 13.97
N VAL A 28 -0.50 7.39 13.60
CA VAL A 28 0.41 8.21 14.43
C VAL A 28 -0.20 8.52 15.80
N SER A 29 -1.50 8.79 15.85
CA SER A 29 -2.20 9.08 17.12
C SER A 29 -2.27 7.88 18.07
N ILE A 30 -2.32 6.66 17.49
CA ILE A 30 -2.42 5.41 18.28
C ILE A 30 -1.03 4.88 18.67
N TYR A 31 -0.09 4.86 17.74
CA TYR A 31 1.20 4.17 17.88
C TYR A 31 2.40 5.11 18.02
N GLY A 32 2.18 6.42 17.93
CA GLY A 32 3.25 7.42 17.97
C GLY A 32 4.04 7.54 16.66
N VAL A 33 4.99 8.45 16.64
CA VAL A 33 5.85 8.70 15.47
C VAL A 33 7.04 7.73 15.46
N ASN A 34 7.22 7.02 14.37
CA ASN A 34 8.28 6.05 14.23
C ASN A 34 8.63 5.81 12.71
N VAL A 35 9.58 4.94 12.40
CA VAL A 35 10.09 4.73 11.02
C VAL A 35 8.97 4.34 10.04
N TRP A 36 7.98 3.57 10.45
CA TRP A 36 6.88 3.17 9.58
C TRP A 36 5.99 4.34 9.12
N VAL A 37 5.95 5.46 9.83
CA VAL A 37 5.27 6.68 9.35
C VAL A 37 5.91 7.16 8.04
N ILE A 38 7.25 7.18 8.00
CA ILE A 38 8.00 7.53 6.78
C ILE A 38 7.64 6.56 5.65
N MET A 39 7.58 5.26 5.96
CA MET A 39 7.22 4.25 4.97
C MET A 39 5.82 4.49 4.40
N TYR A 40 4.83 4.78 5.21
CA TYR A 40 3.44 4.99 4.81
C TYR A 40 3.26 6.25 3.95
N LEU A 41 4.10 7.28 4.14
CA LEU A 41 4.07 8.50 3.35
C LEU A 41 4.43 8.30 1.87
N TYR A 42 5.12 7.22 1.50
CA TYR A 42 5.40 6.91 0.10
C TYR A 42 4.75 5.62 -0.40
N ILE A 43 4.59 4.60 0.44
CA ILE A 43 3.99 3.31 0.05
C ILE A 43 2.54 3.51 -0.42
N TRP A 44 1.69 4.13 0.38
CA TRP A 44 0.29 4.27 0.03
C TRP A 44 0.03 5.21 -1.15
N PRO A 45 0.69 6.36 -1.27
CA PRO A 45 0.60 7.18 -2.48
C PRO A 45 1.11 6.47 -3.74
N THR A 46 2.17 5.64 -3.64
CA THR A 46 2.67 4.85 -4.78
C THR A 46 1.63 3.83 -5.24
N LEU A 47 0.96 3.13 -4.32
CA LEU A 47 -0.15 2.24 -4.66
C LEU A 47 -1.29 3.00 -5.36
N ALA A 48 -1.69 4.14 -4.80
CA ALA A 48 -2.73 4.98 -5.40
C ALA A 48 -2.37 5.42 -6.82
N LEU A 49 -1.12 5.83 -7.04
CA LEU A 49 -0.62 6.21 -8.37
C LEU A 49 -0.69 5.04 -9.35
N LEU A 50 -0.25 3.84 -8.94
CA LEU A 50 -0.35 2.63 -9.76
C LEU A 50 -1.80 2.34 -10.16
N VAL A 51 -2.73 2.43 -9.20
CA VAL A 51 -4.16 2.23 -9.50
C VAL A 51 -4.66 3.26 -10.51
N LEU A 52 -4.29 4.53 -10.38
CA LEU A 52 -4.70 5.58 -11.31
C LEU A 52 -4.17 5.34 -12.73
N LEU A 53 -2.95 4.79 -12.87
CA LEU A 53 -2.38 4.42 -14.17
C LEU A 53 -3.17 3.27 -14.83
N PHE A 54 -3.64 2.31 -14.04
CA PHE A 54 -4.42 1.16 -14.52
C PHE A 54 -5.94 1.38 -14.50
N LYS A 55 -6.42 2.55 -14.10
CA LYS A 55 -7.86 2.85 -13.90
C LYS A 55 -8.72 2.56 -15.14
N LYS A 56 -8.17 2.74 -16.33
CA LYS A 56 -8.89 2.44 -17.59
C LYS A 56 -9.20 0.96 -17.77
N LYS A 57 -8.47 0.07 -17.09
CA LYS A 57 -8.67 -1.38 -17.10
C LYS A 57 -9.48 -1.85 -15.91
N ASP A 58 -10.46 -1.05 -15.44
CA ASP A 58 -11.26 -1.31 -14.24
C ASP A 58 -11.88 -2.72 -14.28
N SER A 59 -11.12 -3.68 -13.77
CA SER A 59 -11.51 -5.09 -13.72
C SER A 59 -10.93 -5.80 -12.49
N MET A 60 -11.75 -6.68 -11.90
CA MET A 60 -11.38 -7.45 -10.72
C MET A 60 -10.03 -8.18 -10.86
N PRO A 61 -9.76 -8.96 -11.95
CA PRO A 61 -8.50 -9.71 -12.02
C PRO A 61 -7.27 -8.80 -12.08
N VAL A 62 -7.37 -7.66 -12.75
CA VAL A 62 -6.25 -6.69 -12.82
C VAL A 62 -5.91 -6.19 -11.41
N PHE A 63 -6.91 -5.78 -10.64
CA PHE A 63 -6.66 -5.27 -9.29
C PHE A 63 -6.38 -6.36 -8.26
N ALA A 64 -6.85 -7.59 -8.47
CA ALA A 64 -6.45 -8.73 -7.65
C ALA A 64 -4.95 -9.04 -7.83
N ILE A 65 -4.48 -9.10 -9.08
CA ILE A 65 -3.05 -9.30 -9.37
C ILE A 65 -2.22 -8.12 -8.84
N LEU A 66 -2.65 -6.88 -9.10
CA LEU A 66 -1.95 -5.69 -8.62
C LEU A 66 -1.83 -5.69 -7.08
N SER A 67 -2.91 -5.96 -6.36
CA SER A 67 -2.93 -5.97 -4.89
C SER A 67 -2.07 -7.09 -4.31
N GLY A 68 -2.11 -8.29 -4.93
CA GLY A 68 -1.26 -9.42 -4.54
C GLY A 68 0.22 -9.12 -4.74
N PHE A 69 0.59 -8.64 -5.92
CA PHE A 69 1.97 -8.25 -6.24
C PHE A 69 2.47 -7.13 -5.33
N TYR A 70 1.63 -6.13 -5.06
CA TYR A 70 1.96 -5.04 -4.17
C TYR A 70 2.20 -5.54 -2.73
N GLY A 71 1.40 -6.50 -2.27
CA GLY A 71 1.59 -7.15 -0.98
C GLY A 71 2.91 -7.92 -0.89
N LEU A 72 3.29 -8.64 -1.95
CA LEU A 72 4.57 -9.37 -2.02
C LEU A 72 5.80 -8.44 -1.99
N LEU A 73 5.67 -7.22 -2.51
CA LEU A 73 6.75 -6.23 -2.53
C LEU A 73 6.73 -5.29 -1.31
N PHE A 74 5.75 -5.43 -0.42
CA PHE A 74 5.52 -4.50 0.69
C PHE A 74 6.74 -4.39 1.61
N GLY A 75 7.34 -5.50 2.02
CA GLY A 75 8.53 -5.52 2.86
C GLY A 75 9.76 -4.93 2.16
N ALA A 76 9.92 -5.15 0.84
CA ALA A 76 10.97 -4.51 0.07
C ALA A 76 10.83 -2.98 0.10
N TYR A 77 9.61 -2.45 -0.09
CA TYR A 77 9.35 -1.02 0.07
C TYR A 77 9.64 -0.53 1.50
N CYS A 78 9.22 -1.28 2.51
CA CYS A 78 9.47 -0.96 3.92
C CYS A 78 10.94 -1.01 4.31
N SER A 79 11.80 -1.71 3.55
CA SER A 79 13.23 -1.79 3.84
C SER A 79 14.01 -0.52 3.42
N LEU A 80 13.48 0.31 2.53
CA LEU A 80 14.20 1.47 1.97
C LEU A 80 14.74 2.46 3.02
N PRO A 81 14.02 2.86 4.07
CA PRO A 81 14.56 3.76 5.11
C PRO A 81 15.77 3.18 5.84
N TYR A 82 15.87 1.86 5.92
CA TYR A 82 17.00 1.19 6.59
C TYR A 82 18.31 1.32 5.82
N ILE A 83 18.26 1.62 4.51
CA ILE A 83 19.46 2.02 3.74
C ILE A 83 20.04 3.29 4.35
N VAL A 84 19.21 4.30 4.59
CA VAL A 84 19.64 5.57 5.17
C VAL A 84 20.14 5.39 6.61
N ILE A 85 19.35 4.70 7.43
CA ILE A 85 19.67 4.47 8.86
C ILE A 85 21.01 3.73 8.99
N GLY A 86 21.21 2.64 8.25
CA GLY A 86 22.45 1.87 8.31
C GLY A 86 23.65 2.60 7.71
N THR A 87 23.42 3.50 6.74
CA THR A 87 24.50 4.30 6.11
C THR A 87 25.08 5.31 7.09
N VAL A 88 24.27 5.91 7.95
CA VAL A 88 24.74 6.89 8.96
C VAL A 88 25.72 6.25 9.94
N GLY A 89 25.53 4.99 10.31
CA GLY A 89 26.38 4.28 11.29
C GLY A 89 27.58 3.54 10.69
N GLY A 90 27.57 3.17 9.41
CA GLY A 90 28.58 2.26 8.84
C GLY A 90 28.83 2.38 7.34
N GLY A 91 28.41 3.49 6.71
CA GLY A 91 28.54 3.71 5.27
C GLY A 91 27.53 2.93 4.43
N ILE A 92 27.51 3.18 3.12
CA ILE A 92 26.49 2.67 2.18
C ILE A 92 26.38 1.14 2.19
N LYS A 93 27.48 0.43 2.33
CA LYS A 93 27.49 -1.03 2.39
C LYS A 93 26.70 -1.54 3.61
N SER A 94 26.89 -0.93 4.77
CA SER A 94 26.15 -1.25 6.00
C SER A 94 24.64 -0.99 5.83
N GLY A 95 24.27 0.14 5.21
CA GLY A 95 22.89 0.48 4.89
C GLY A 95 22.21 -0.55 4.00
N LEU A 96 22.88 -0.96 2.91
CA LEU A 96 22.36 -1.97 1.99
C LEU A 96 22.18 -3.34 2.67
N ILE A 97 23.14 -3.76 3.49
CA ILE A 97 23.05 -5.02 4.25
C ILE A 97 21.89 -4.95 5.25
N MET A 98 21.75 -3.83 5.96
CA MET A 98 20.66 -3.64 6.93
C MET A 98 19.28 -3.71 6.27
N ALA A 99 19.09 -3.03 5.15
CA ALA A 99 17.84 -3.06 4.39
C ALA A 99 17.54 -4.46 3.84
N PHE A 100 18.55 -5.14 3.30
CA PHE A 100 18.40 -6.50 2.79
C PHE A 100 18.00 -7.48 3.89
N ASN A 101 18.68 -7.46 5.04
CA ASN A 101 18.37 -8.33 6.17
C ASN A 101 16.94 -8.06 6.71
N TRP A 102 16.55 -6.79 6.77
CA TRP A 102 15.22 -6.40 7.19
C TRP A 102 14.15 -6.95 6.24
N TRP A 103 14.35 -6.81 4.94
CA TRP A 103 13.44 -7.37 3.92
C TRP A 103 13.37 -8.90 4.00
N VAL A 104 14.51 -9.59 4.04
CA VAL A 104 14.55 -11.07 4.12
C VAL A 104 13.80 -11.58 5.35
N ALA A 105 13.96 -10.93 6.50
CA ALA A 105 13.21 -11.29 7.71
C ALA A 105 11.69 -11.07 7.55
N GLY A 106 11.29 -10.14 6.69
CA GLY A 106 9.89 -9.84 6.38
C GLY A 106 9.22 -10.73 5.34
N ILE A 107 9.97 -11.54 4.56
CA ILE A 107 9.43 -12.33 3.45
C ILE A 107 8.22 -13.21 3.85
N PRO A 108 8.18 -13.90 5.00
CA PRO A 108 6.99 -14.67 5.38
C PRO A 108 5.74 -13.80 5.51
N TYR A 109 5.87 -12.57 6.01
CA TYR A 109 4.77 -11.59 6.09
C TYR A 109 4.37 -11.07 4.71
N ASP A 110 5.34 -10.84 3.82
CA ASP A 110 5.07 -10.41 2.44
C ASP A 110 4.26 -11.46 1.67
N ILE A 111 4.58 -12.74 1.85
CA ILE A 111 3.82 -13.84 1.25
C ILE A 111 2.38 -13.84 1.76
N LEU A 112 2.17 -13.77 3.06
CA LEU A 112 0.84 -13.70 3.66
C LEU A 112 0.08 -12.45 3.18
N HIS A 113 0.77 -11.31 3.12
CA HIS A 113 0.21 -10.03 2.68
C HIS A 113 -0.23 -10.10 1.21
N GLY A 114 0.63 -10.65 0.34
CA GLY A 114 0.33 -10.83 -1.08
C GLY A 114 -0.86 -11.76 -1.31
N ILE A 115 -0.86 -12.92 -0.67
CA ILE A 115 -1.96 -13.90 -0.77
C ILE A 115 -3.25 -13.30 -0.25
N SER A 116 -3.23 -12.71 0.96
CA SER A 116 -4.41 -12.11 1.58
C SER A 116 -5.00 -10.98 0.73
N ASN A 117 -4.15 -10.07 0.23
CA ASN A 117 -4.61 -8.97 -0.62
C ASN A 117 -5.24 -9.46 -1.92
N PHE A 118 -4.64 -10.49 -2.55
CA PHE A 118 -5.19 -11.11 -3.76
C PHE A 118 -6.60 -11.67 -3.51
N PHE A 119 -6.77 -12.49 -2.49
CA PHE A 119 -8.07 -13.09 -2.18
C PHE A 119 -9.10 -12.08 -1.69
N VAL A 120 -8.71 -11.11 -0.87
CA VAL A 120 -9.60 -10.02 -0.42
C VAL A 120 -10.13 -9.25 -1.63
N MET A 121 -9.27 -8.97 -2.62
CA MET A 121 -9.69 -8.29 -3.84
C MET A 121 -10.64 -9.15 -4.66
N LEU A 122 -10.38 -10.45 -4.83
CA LEU A 122 -11.28 -11.36 -5.55
C LEU A 122 -12.68 -11.39 -4.95
N VAL A 123 -12.78 -11.45 -3.63
CA VAL A 123 -14.06 -11.62 -2.92
C VAL A 123 -14.81 -10.29 -2.82
N LEU A 124 -14.13 -9.20 -2.46
CA LEU A 124 -14.78 -7.94 -2.10
C LEU A 124 -14.89 -6.95 -3.26
N TYR A 125 -14.18 -7.15 -4.38
CA TYR A 125 -14.19 -6.20 -5.49
C TYR A 125 -15.63 -5.91 -5.96
N HIS A 126 -16.36 -6.92 -6.41
CA HIS A 126 -17.69 -6.73 -6.99
C HIS A 126 -18.72 -6.14 -6.00
N PRO A 127 -18.89 -6.68 -4.78
CA PRO A 127 -19.87 -6.14 -3.85
C PRO A 127 -19.55 -4.69 -3.45
N VAL A 128 -18.29 -4.39 -3.15
CA VAL A 128 -17.90 -3.03 -2.74
C VAL A 128 -17.94 -2.06 -3.93
N HIS A 129 -17.49 -2.48 -5.11
CA HIS A 129 -17.57 -1.66 -6.32
C HIS A 129 -19.03 -1.25 -6.62
N LYS A 130 -19.99 -2.19 -6.51
CA LYS A 130 -21.42 -1.90 -6.70
C LYS A 130 -21.96 -0.89 -5.69
N VAL A 131 -21.55 -1.00 -4.43
CA VAL A 131 -21.96 -0.04 -3.37
C VAL A 131 -21.36 1.33 -3.65
N MET A 132 -20.07 1.39 -3.97
CA MET A 132 -19.36 2.65 -4.26
C MET A 132 -19.93 3.37 -5.48
N GLN A 133 -20.34 2.63 -6.51
CA GLN A 133 -21.04 3.22 -7.67
C GLN A 133 -22.34 3.92 -7.26
N LYS A 134 -23.17 3.27 -6.42
CA LYS A 134 -24.41 3.86 -5.92
C LYS A 134 -24.17 5.14 -5.13
N ILE A 135 -23.18 5.12 -4.23
CA ILE A 135 -22.80 6.30 -3.43
C ILE A 135 -22.37 7.45 -4.35
N LYS A 136 -21.52 7.16 -5.35
CA LYS A 136 -21.05 8.19 -6.29
C LYS A 136 -22.18 8.83 -7.07
N VAL A 137 -23.15 8.04 -7.54
CA VAL A 137 -24.32 8.57 -8.25
C VAL A 137 -25.20 9.42 -7.34
N SER A 138 -25.31 9.12 -6.04
CA SER A 138 -26.11 9.91 -5.09
C SER A 138 -25.45 11.23 -4.66
N MET A 139 -24.16 11.44 -4.97
CA MET A 139 -23.42 12.67 -4.64
C MET A 139 -23.32 13.65 -5.82
N ILE A 140 -23.82 13.29 -6.99
CA ILE A 140 -23.90 14.14 -8.19
C ILE A 140 -25.33 14.64 -8.36
#